data_793aede88962f04b05cc9e1a76ea4b40
#
_entry.id   793aede88962f04b05cc9e1a76ea4b40
#
_cell.length_a   1.000
_cell.length_b   1.000
_cell.length_c   1.000
_cell.angle_alpha   90.00
_cell.angle_beta   90.00
_cell.angle_gamma   90.00
#
_symmetry.space_group_name_H-M   'P 1'
#
loop_
_entity.id
_entity.type
_entity.pdbx_description
1 polymer ?
#
loop_
_entity_poly.entity_id
_entity_poly.type
_entity_poly.pdbx_seq_one_letter_code
_entity_poly.pdbx_strand_id
1 'polypeptide(L)'
;MNLHEEYFNLTEKYTNKYGNKTVLLMQVGAFYEVYGLLTEDRKDCRSKIYDIGELCDIAVVEKKQCIGDLQLLMCGFRDYSLEKYVKKIQNDGYTIVVYSQKGTGKNVQRELTNIYSPGSYISTDNDNISNYTTCIWVENIKNKIYFGISNIDVYTGKVSIFEYNETNLKSPTIYDELERMMSIYIPNEIIVIFNIEKNEIKNILSYLNLLNSCVHYINLNENNINTEKAEKCQKQNYQKELIHKYYKIHDYNIFIEEIRMYEFAFQSLCFLLDFVNSHNNLLTQNIKEPIIENNSEHILLANHTLKQLNILNNQQCKGTYSSILSFLNKCITPMGKREFKYNLLNPIHNIKKLNYSYECTEYFLNNSIMTDFLVENLKYIKDIEKMNRLIYLKTINPFQLYSFYTYIEYCEKIINYIKINNQPIFSFLSTFNFSNIIENIKQFNEHMKTTFNINFLSKPNFCDNERNVIFNKNIYPDLDELLTSLNFNYSKLYAYKDYFTTLINTHEKKEKSDVIKVHATEKTNLSLLTTKKRASVIVDKLKSFKGKTQKYR
;
A
#
# COMPACT_ATOMS: atom_id res chain seq x y z
N MET A 1 -29.12 15.70 -6.46
CA MET A 1 -28.54 15.79 -5.11
C MET A 1 -27.40 16.79 -5.18
N ASN A 2 -27.34 17.73 -4.25
CA ASN A 2 -26.25 18.72 -4.24
C ASN A 2 -24.94 17.98 -3.84
N LEU A 3 -23.80 18.35 -4.41
CA LEU A 3 -22.48 17.77 -4.12
C LEU A 3 -22.21 17.65 -2.62
N HIS A 4 -22.53 18.69 -1.88
CA HIS A 4 -22.27 18.76 -0.45
C HIS A 4 -23.21 17.86 0.36
N GLU A 5 -24.47 17.71 -0.04
CA GLU A 5 -25.41 16.77 0.58
C GLU A 5 -24.94 15.32 0.37
N GLU A 6 -24.47 15.00 -0.84
CA GLU A 6 -23.89 13.71 -1.15
C GLU A 6 -22.66 13.43 -0.27
N TYR A 7 -21.79 14.42 -0.12
CA TYR A 7 -20.59 14.31 0.73
C TYR A 7 -20.96 13.96 2.19
N PHE A 8 -21.89 14.67 2.81
CA PHE A 8 -22.26 14.43 4.20
C PHE A 8 -22.98 13.10 4.40
N ASN A 9 -23.84 12.69 3.46
CA ASN A 9 -24.50 11.38 3.51
C ASN A 9 -23.47 10.24 3.39
N LEU A 10 -22.49 10.38 2.51
CA LEU A 10 -21.37 9.41 2.39
C LEU A 10 -20.49 9.41 3.65
N THR A 11 -20.19 10.58 4.20
CA THR A 11 -19.40 10.69 5.43
C THR A 11 -20.09 9.96 6.58
N GLU A 12 -21.38 10.16 6.78
CA GLU A 12 -22.17 9.47 7.79
C GLU A 12 -22.18 7.95 7.56
N LYS A 13 -22.45 7.52 6.33
CA LYS A 13 -22.43 6.09 5.95
C LYS A 13 -21.11 5.43 6.30
N TYR A 14 -19.98 6.05 5.98
CA TYR A 14 -18.67 5.45 6.20
C TYR A 14 -18.20 5.59 7.66
N THR A 15 -18.57 6.64 8.35
CA THR A 15 -18.34 6.79 9.79
C THR A 15 -19.08 5.69 10.58
N ASN A 16 -20.31 5.38 10.21
CA ASN A 16 -21.06 4.28 10.82
C ASN A 16 -20.43 2.91 10.52
N LYS A 17 -19.75 2.77 9.38
CA LYS A 17 -19.14 1.50 8.98
C LYS A 17 -17.75 1.30 9.56
N TYR A 18 -16.90 2.32 9.59
CA TYR A 18 -15.49 2.22 9.95
C TYR A 18 -15.12 2.91 11.27
N GLY A 19 -16.08 3.59 11.90
CA GLY A 19 -15.89 4.28 13.17
C GLY A 19 -15.59 5.78 13.05
N ASN A 20 -15.45 6.45 14.19
CA ASN A 20 -15.33 7.90 14.28
C ASN A 20 -14.05 8.48 13.63
N LYS A 21 -12.98 7.70 13.52
CA LYS A 21 -11.75 8.09 12.82
C LYS A 21 -11.85 7.80 11.31
N THR A 22 -12.92 8.27 10.67
CA THR A 22 -13.12 8.12 9.22
C THR A 22 -13.22 9.50 8.57
N VAL A 23 -12.52 9.67 7.45
CA VAL A 23 -12.54 10.88 6.64
C VAL A 23 -12.84 10.57 5.18
N LEU A 24 -13.69 11.37 4.56
CA LEU A 24 -14.01 11.29 3.14
C LEU A 24 -13.21 12.34 2.38
N LEU A 25 -12.44 11.93 1.37
CA LEU A 25 -11.78 12.80 0.40
C LEU A 25 -12.57 12.74 -0.91
N MET A 26 -13.15 13.87 -1.32
CA MET A 26 -13.93 13.96 -2.54
C MET A 26 -13.22 14.80 -3.58
N GLN A 27 -12.97 14.23 -4.76
CA GLN A 27 -12.33 14.98 -5.85
C GLN A 27 -13.29 15.99 -6.48
N VAL A 28 -12.81 17.23 -6.57
CA VAL A 28 -13.52 18.35 -7.23
C VAL A 28 -12.53 19.06 -8.14
N GLY A 29 -12.59 18.76 -9.44
CA GLY A 29 -11.57 19.19 -10.40
C GLY A 29 -10.20 18.62 -10.07
N ALA A 30 -9.20 19.48 -9.93
CA ALA A 30 -7.82 19.12 -9.59
C ALA A 30 -7.56 19.03 -8.06
N PHE A 31 -8.57 19.00 -7.24
CA PHE A 31 -8.44 19.01 -5.78
C PHE A 31 -9.20 17.86 -5.13
N TYR A 32 -8.63 17.29 -4.08
CA TYR A 32 -9.35 16.51 -3.10
C TYR A 32 -9.78 17.43 -1.97
N GLU A 33 -11.07 17.51 -1.73
CA GLU A 33 -11.69 18.43 -0.78
C GLU A 33 -12.33 17.64 0.37
N VAL A 34 -12.26 18.23 1.58
CA VAL A 34 -12.93 17.82 2.80
C VAL A 34 -13.85 18.95 3.22
N TYR A 35 -15.07 18.62 3.60
CA TYR A 35 -16.07 19.62 3.98
C TYR A 35 -16.51 19.44 5.44
N GLY A 36 -16.90 20.56 6.06
CA GLY A 36 -17.49 20.61 7.38
C GLY A 36 -18.64 21.61 7.42
N LEU A 37 -19.46 21.52 8.44
CA LEU A 37 -20.54 22.46 8.71
C LEU A 37 -20.26 23.20 10.02
N LEU A 38 -20.24 24.51 9.95
CA LEU A 38 -20.05 25.36 11.12
C LEU A 38 -21.40 25.56 11.82
N THR A 39 -21.47 25.19 13.10
CA THR A 39 -22.66 25.46 13.93
C THR A 39 -22.69 26.91 14.38
N GLU A 40 -23.85 27.38 14.88
CA GLU A 40 -23.99 28.70 15.48
C GLU A 40 -23.00 28.97 16.60
N ASP A 41 -22.61 27.93 17.35
CA ASP A 41 -21.60 27.95 18.40
C ASP A 41 -20.16 27.95 17.86
N ARG A 42 -19.97 28.03 16.52
CA ARG A 42 -18.69 27.95 15.81
C ARG A 42 -17.87 26.67 16.08
N LYS A 43 -18.54 25.55 16.41
CA LYS A 43 -17.93 24.21 16.52
C LYS A 43 -18.32 23.39 15.32
N ASP A 44 -17.34 22.67 14.75
CA ASP A 44 -17.64 21.69 13.71
C ASP A 44 -18.48 20.55 14.27
N CYS A 45 -19.50 20.11 13.55
CA CYS A 45 -20.48 19.18 14.07
C CYS A 45 -20.63 17.89 13.25
N ARG A 46 -20.16 17.82 12.02
CA ARG A 46 -20.43 16.65 11.15
C ARG A 46 -19.24 16.06 10.43
N SER A 47 -18.06 16.70 10.47
CA SER A 47 -16.86 16.18 9.83
C SER A 47 -15.61 16.47 10.66
N LYS A 48 -14.51 15.81 10.31
CA LYS A 48 -13.20 15.97 10.95
C LYS A 48 -12.34 17.04 10.28
N ILE A 49 -12.96 18.10 9.74
CA ILE A 49 -12.26 19.07 8.91
C ILE A 49 -11.14 19.81 9.64
N TYR A 50 -11.32 20.15 10.91
CA TYR A 50 -10.31 20.84 11.70
C TYR A 50 -9.13 19.91 12.03
N ASP A 51 -9.43 18.64 12.41
CA ASP A 51 -8.41 17.63 12.67
C ASP A 51 -7.55 17.42 11.41
N ILE A 52 -8.19 17.30 10.24
CA ILE A 52 -7.49 17.11 8.97
C ILE A 52 -6.73 18.37 8.54
N GLY A 53 -7.28 19.55 8.77
CA GLY A 53 -6.59 20.82 8.51
C GLY A 53 -5.29 20.94 9.30
N GLU A 54 -5.33 20.60 10.59
CA GLU A 54 -4.16 20.63 11.48
C GLU A 54 -3.14 19.54 11.10
N LEU A 55 -3.58 18.28 10.95
CA LEU A 55 -2.71 17.15 10.56
C LEU A 55 -1.99 17.38 9.23
N CYS A 56 -2.69 17.96 8.26
CA CYS A 56 -2.17 18.20 6.94
C CYS A 56 -1.44 19.54 6.76
N ASP A 57 -1.56 20.42 7.75
CA ASP A 57 -1.07 21.81 7.68
C ASP A 57 -1.74 22.57 6.51
N ILE A 58 -3.09 22.48 6.45
CA ILE A 58 -3.92 23.09 5.42
C ILE A 58 -4.93 24.02 6.06
N ALA A 59 -5.03 25.23 5.52
CA ALA A 59 -6.02 26.20 5.99
C ALA A 59 -7.46 25.74 5.73
N VAL A 60 -8.30 25.81 6.74
CA VAL A 60 -9.75 25.64 6.64
C VAL A 60 -10.37 26.97 6.27
N VAL A 61 -11.15 27.00 5.20
CA VAL A 61 -11.76 28.22 4.64
C VAL A 61 -13.28 28.14 4.68
N GLU A 62 -13.92 29.22 5.05
CA GLU A 62 -15.37 29.36 4.97
C GLU A 62 -15.80 29.62 3.51
N LYS A 63 -16.72 28.78 3.00
CA LYS A 63 -17.35 29.03 1.67
C LYS A 63 -18.57 29.91 1.83
N LYS A 64 -18.86 30.73 0.81
CA LYS A 64 -20.07 31.59 0.77
C LYS A 64 -21.39 30.81 0.64
N GLN A 65 -21.35 29.49 0.67
CA GLN A 65 -22.48 28.58 0.54
C GLN A 65 -22.89 28.05 1.91
N CYS A 66 -24.19 27.99 2.15
CA CYS A 66 -24.77 27.38 3.35
C CYS A 66 -25.57 26.13 2.97
N ILE A 67 -25.70 25.20 3.89
CA ILE A 67 -26.59 24.04 3.81
C ILE A 67 -27.59 24.20 4.96
N GLY A 68 -28.84 24.55 4.62
CA GLY A 68 -29.77 25.07 5.61
C GLY A 68 -29.25 26.37 6.22
N ASP A 69 -29.21 26.43 7.55
CA ASP A 69 -28.70 27.58 8.30
C ASP A 69 -27.19 27.45 8.67
N LEU A 70 -26.55 26.36 8.24
CA LEU A 70 -25.16 26.07 8.60
C LEU A 70 -24.19 26.49 7.50
N GLN A 71 -23.12 27.18 7.89
CA GLN A 71 -22.10 27.63 6.94
C GLN A 71 -21.15 26.51 6.56
N LEU A 72 -20.83 26.43 5.27
CA LEU A 72 -19.94 25.39 4.73
C LEU A 72 -18.48 25.77 4.93
N LEU A 73 -17.73 24.84 5.55
CA LEU A 73 -16.29 24.88 5.65
C LEU A 73 -15.66 23.97 4.59
N MET A 74 -14.45 24.30 4.14
CA MET A 74 -13.70 23.49 3.18
C MET A 74 -12.19 23.58 3.46
N CYS A 75 -11.51 22.45 3.40
CA CYS A 75 -10.07 22.36 3.18
C CYS A 75 -9.77 21.36 2.07
N GLY A 76 -8.62 21.47 1.43
CA GLY A 76 -8.29 20.56 0.35
C GLY A 76 -6.89 20.76 -0.18
N PHE A 77 -6.44 19.79 -0.97
CA PHE A 77 -5.12 19.75 -1.58
C PHE A 77 -5.20 19.24 -3.03
N ARG A 78 -4.16 19.49 -3.80
CA ARG A 78 -4.12 19.07 -5.21
C ARG A 78 -4.00 17.55 -5.33
N ASP A 79 -4.63 17.00 -6.35
CA ASP A 79 -4.73 15.56 -6.65
C ASP A 79 -3.38 14.84 -6.70
N TYR A 80 -2.35 15.44 -7.30
CA TYR A 80 -0.99 14.88 -7.33
C TYR A 80 -0.33 14.75 -5.95
N SER A 81 -0.89 15.38 -4.92
CA SER A 81 -0.40 15.32 -3.54
C SER A 81 -1.14 14.28 -2.68
N LEU A 82 -2.05 13.50 -3.27
CA LEU A 82 -2.89 12.54 -2.54
C LEU A 82 -2.07 11.60 -1.64
N GLU A 83 -1.06 10.95 -2.19
CA GLU A 83 -0.24 9.99 -1.43
C GLU A 83 0.43 10.61 -0.20
N LYS A 84 0.94 11.84 -0.34
CA LYS A 84 1.57 12.58 0.76
C LYS A 84 0.60 12.81 1.92
N TYR A 85 -0.62 13.23 1.60
CA TYR A 85 -1.61 13.55 2.63
C TYR A 85 -2.30 12.31 3.18
N VAL A 86 -2.56 11.30 2.36
CA VAL A 86 -3.02 9.99 2.81
C VAL A 86 -2.07 9.44 3.87
N LYS A 87 -0.76 9.49 3.62
CA LYS A 87 0.24 9.04 4.60
C LYS A 87 0.17 9.80 5.92
N LYS A 88 0.06 11.15 5.88
CA LYS A 88 -0.04 11.97 7.11
C LYS A 88 -1.29 11.62 7.93
N ILE A 89 -2.43 11.51 7.27
CA ILE A 89 -3.72 11.20 7.90
C ILE A 89 -3.72 9.77 8.46
N GLN A 90 -3.11 8.83 7.76
CA GLN A 90 -2.97 7.43 8.18
C GLN A 90 -2.10 7.28 9.44
N ASN A 91 -1.03 8.06 9.56
CA ASN A 91 -0.14 8.02 10.72
C ASN A 91 -0.86 8.37 12.04
N ASP A 92 -1.99 9.09 11.97
CA ASP A 92 -2.87 9.38 13.11
C ASP A 92 -4.02 8.36 13.27
N GLY A 93 -4.01 7.28 12.48
CA GLY A 93 -4.95 6.18 12.59
C GLY A 93 -6.33 6.42 11.96
N TYR A 94 -6.44 7.34 11.00
CA TYR A 94 -7.70 7.56 10.27
C TYR A 94 -7.89 6.55 9.13
N THR A 95 -9.13 6.12 8.93
CA THR A 95 -9.58 5.45 7.71
C THR A 95 -10.01 6.53 6.69
N ILE A 96 -9.42 6.46 5.49
CA ILE A 96 -9.63 7.44 4.43
C ILE A 96 -10.42 6.81 3.31
N VAL A 97 -11.56 7.40 2.96
CA VAL A 97 -12.41 6.99 1.84
C VAL A 97 -12.23 7.97 0.70
N VAL A 98 -11.76 7.50 -0.46
CA VAL A 98 -11.45 8.37 -1.60
C VAL A 98 -12.48 8.18 -2.71
N TYR A 99 -13.14 9.28 -3.06
CA TYR A 99 -14.03 9.39 -4.22
C TYR A 99 -13.36 10.22 -5.30
N SER A 100 -13.11 9.60 -6.46
CA SER A 100 -12.49 10.28 -7.61
C SER A 100 -13.52 10.60 -8.69
N GLN A 101 -13.23 11.65 -9.45
CA GLN A 101 -14.04 12.06 -10.60
C GLN A 101 -13.83 11.11 -11.78
N LYS A 102 -14.94 10.72 -12.43
CA LYS A 102 -14.96 9.97 -13.67
C LYS A 102 -15.78 10.73 -14.71
N GLY A 103 -15.20 10.90 -15.89
CA GLY A 103 -15.81 11.68 -16.98
C GLY A 103 -15.35 13.14 -17.03
N THR A 104 -15.64 13.80 -18.14
CA THR A 104 -15.27 15.20 -18.42
C THR A 104 -16.50 16.03 -18.77
N GLY A 105 -16.49 17.32 -18.42
CA GLY A 105 -17.56 18.26 -18.77
C GLY A 105 -18.74 18.28 -17.81
N LYS A 106 -19.98 18.28 -18.33
CA LYS A 106 -21.20 18.41 -17.51
C LYS A 106 -21.68 17.12 -16.84
N ASN A 107 -21.18 15.95 -17.28
CA ASN A 107 -21.56 14.62 -16.77
C ASN A 107 -20.45 14.02 -15.89
N VAL A 108 -20.03 14.75 -14.88
CA VAL A 108 -19.05 14.26 -13.91
C VAL A 108 -19.75 13.41 -12.86
N GLN A 109 -19.40 12.13 -12.80
CA GLN A 109 -19.79 11.23 -11.71
C GLN A 109 -18.61 11.03 -10.77
N ARG A 110 -18.89 10.74 -9.51
CA ARG A 110 -17.88 10.41 -8.50
C ARG A 110 -18.07 8.98 -8.07
N GLU A 111 -16.98 8.22 -8.17
CA GLU A 111 -16.98 6.80 -7.81
C GLU A 111 -15.99 6.58 -6.68
N LEU A 112 -16.32 5.63 -5.79
CA LEU A 112 -15.38 5.13 -4.80
C LEU A 112 -14.19 4.49 -5.51
N THR A 113 -13.00 5.05 -5.30
CA THR A 113 -11.76 4.52 -5.90
C THR A 113 -10.97 3.68 -4.91
N ASN A 114 -10.75 4.18 -3.70
CA ASN A 114 -9.93 3.50 -2.70
C ASN A 114 -10.46 3.76 -1.29
N ILE A 115 -10.23 2.78 -0.42
CA ILE A 115 -10.36 2.93 1.03
C ILE A 115 -9.02 2.57 1.64
N TYR A 116 -8.42 3.52 2.34
CA TYR A 116 -7.16 3.33 3.04
C TYR A 116 -7.42 3.30 4.54
N SER A 117 -7.24 2.15 5.17
CA SER A 117 -7.21 2.01 6.63
C SER A 117 -5.76 1.84 7.11
N PRO A 118 -5.46 2.01 8.40
CA PRO A 118 -4.11 1.81 8.93
C PRO A 118 -3.48 0.47 8.55
N GLY A 119 -4.28 -0.60 8.50
CA GLY A 119 -3.83 -1.93 8.14
C GLY A 119 -3.87 -2.26 6.65
N SER A 120 -4.51 -1.45 5.81
CA SER A 120 -4.67 -1.72 4.37
C SER A 120 -3.80 -0.84 3.47
N TYR A 121 -3.14 0.16 4.01
CA TYR A 121 -2.31 1.09 3.25
C TYR A 121 -0.92 0.52 2.97
N ILE A 122 -0.48 0.57 1.72
CA ILE A 122 0.89 0.21 1.32
C ILE A 122 1.69 1.50 1.12
N SER A 123 2.52 1.82 2.12
CA SER A 123 3.45 2.95 2.03
C SER A 123 4.50 2.70 0.96
N THR A 124 4.81 3.71 0.15
CA THR A 124 5.92 3.67 -0.81
C THR A 124 7.29 3.81 -0.13
N ASP A 125 7.33 4.19 1.15
CA ASP A 125 8.57 4.38 1.90
C ASP A 125 9.24 3.06 2.29
N ASN A 126 10.56 3.13 2.46
CA ASN A 126 11.39 2.00 2.90
C ASN A 126 11.43 1.82 4.42
N ASP A 127 10.89 2.76 5.20
CA ASP A 127 11.02 2.76 6.66
C ASP A 127 10.12 1.71 7.32
N ASN A 128 8.93 1.47 6.74
CA ASN A 128 8.01 0.46 7.23
C ASN A 128 8.28 -0.89 6.54
N ILE A 129 8.72 -1.86 7.33
CA ILE A 129 9.11 -3.19 6.86
C ILE A 129 7.89 -4.10 6.67
N SER A 130 6.85 -3.95 7.50
CA SER A 130 5.61 -4.76 7.48
C SER A 130 4.40 -3.92 7.85
N ASN A 131 3.21 -4.34 7.43
CA ASN A 131 1.94 -3.76 7.83
C ASN A 131 0.92 -4.88 8.08
N TYR A 132 0.70 -5.20 9.36
CA TYR A 132 -0.19 -6.27 9.76
C TYR A 132 -1.59 -5.77 10.10
N THR A 133 -2.58 -6.47 9.56
CA THR A 133 -3.97 -6.45 10.03
C THR A 133 -4.25 -7.78 10.70
N THR A 134 -4.80 -7.73 11.89
CA THR A 134 -5.07 -8.92 12.73
C THR A 134 -6.55 -9.03 13.03
N CYS A 135 -7.11 -10.23 12.91
CA CYS A 135 -8.43 -10.56 13.45
C CYS A 135 -8.28 -11.51 14.64
N ILE A 136 -8.87 -11.14 15.75
CA ILE A 136 -8.91 -11.92 16.99
C ILE A 136 -10.35 -12.35 17.22
N TRP A 137 -10.60 -13.64 17.20
CA TRP A 137 -11.90 -14.24 17.50
C TRP A 137 -11.87 -14.80 18.92
N VAL A 138 -12.75 -14.31 19.79
CA VAL A 138 -12.79 -14.67 21.21
C VAL A 138 -14.18 -15.22 21.56
N GLU A 139 -14.25 -16.48 21.90
CA GLU A 139 -15.50 -17.09 22.35
C GLU A 139 -15.35 -17.81 23.68
N ASN A 140 -16.32 -17.60 24.58
CA ASN A 140 -16.45 -18.34 25.80
C ASN A 140 -17.52 -19.44 25.63
N ILE A 141 -17.08 -20.69 25.66
CA ILE A 141 -17.95 -21.86 25.52
C ILE A 141 -17.74 -22.78 26.75
N LYS A 142 -18.76 -23.00 27.55
CA LYS A 142 -18.73 -23.91 28.68
C LYS A 142 -17.54 -23.70 29.64
N ASN A 143 -17.25 -22.45 30.02
CA ASN A 143 -16.12 -22.05 30.87
C ASN A 143 -14.72 -22.24 30.25
N LYS A 144 -14.61 -22.41 28.95
CA LYS A 144 -13.36 -22.33 28.21
C LYS A 144 -13.41 -21.10 27.29
N ILE A 145 -12.34 -20.35 27.30
CA ILE A 145 -12.15 -19.24 26.32
C ILE A 145 -11.31 -19.76 25.18
N TYR A 146 -11.81 -19.60 23.97
CA TYR A 146 -11.14 -19.93 22.71
C TYR A 146 -10.67 -18.66 22.07
N PHE A 147 -9.43 -18.67 21.59
CA PHE A 147 -8.82 -17.57 20.85
C PHE A 147 -8.41 -18.08 19.48
N GLY A 148 -9.07 -17.58 18.45
CA GLY A 148 -8.68 -17.79 17.06
C GLY A 148 -8.07 -16.51 16.50
N ILE A 149 -6.84 -16.57 16.02
CA ILE A 149 -6.08 -15.41 15.58
C ILE A 149 -5.69 -15.62 14.12
N SER A 150 -5.90 -14.61 13.30
CA SER A 150 -5.38 -14.56 11.93
C SER A 150 -4.69 -13.22 11.67
N ASN A 151 -3.56 -13.28 10.99
CA ASN A 151 -2.78 -12.11 10.62
C ASN A 151 -2.54 -12.08 9.12
N ILE A 152 -2.59 -10.92 8.52
CA ILE A 152 -2.18 -10.68 7.13
C ILE A 152 -1.17 -9.53 7.09
N ASP A 153 -0.01 -9.76 6.48
CA ASP A 153 0.90 -8.70 6.12
C ASP A 153 0.53 -8.18 4.72
N VAL A 154 0.01 -6.99 4.65
CA VAL A 154 -0.46 -6.38 3.40
C VAL A 154 0.70 -6.12 2.44
N TYR A 155 1.93 -5.90 2.95
CA TYR A 155 3.12 -5.65 2.12
C TYR A 155 3.63 -6.89 1.40
N THR A 156 3.49 -8.07 2.01
CA THR A 156 4.04 -9.32 1.47
C THR A 156 2.97 -10.31 1.02
N GLY A 157 1.73 -10.13 1.48
CA GLY A 157 0.63 -11.08 1.29
C GLY A 157 0.80 -12.35 2.12
N LYS A 158 1.72 -12.38 3.11
CA LYS A 158 1.87 -13.51 4.05
C LYS A 158 0.70 -13.52 5.01
N VAL A 159 0.20 -14.72 5.27
CA VAL A 159 -0.92 -14.98 6.19
C VAL A 159 -0.46 -15.98 7.24
N SER A 160 -0.84 -15.75 8.49
CA SER A 160 -0.64 -16.73 9.56
C SER A 160 -1.91 -16.89 10.37
N ILE A 161 -2.10 -18.08 10.90
CA ILE A 161 -3.20 -18.42 11.80
C ILE A 161 -2.67 -19.10 13.04
N PHE A 162 -3.35 -18.85 14.16
CA PHE A 162 -3.02 -19.44 15.45
C PHE A 162 -4.29 -19.63 16.28
N GLU A 163 -4.40 -20.74 16.99
CA GLU A 163 -5.51 -21.00 17.87
C GLU A 163 -5.03 -21.62 19.18
N TYR A 164 -5.60 -21.15 20.28
CA TYR A 164 -5.44 -21.79 21.57
C TYR A 164 -6.70 -21.62 22.41
N ASN A 165 -6.82 -22.44 23.46
CA ASN A 165 -7.92 -22.34 24.42
C ASN A 165 -7.39 -22.53 25.84
N GLU A 166 -8.03 -21.83 26.76
CA GLU A 166 -7.70 -21.91 28.18
C GLU A 166 -8.97 -22.01 29.03
N THR A 167 -8.83 -22.56 30.24
CA THR A 167 -9.92 -22.50 31.21
C THR A 167 -10.11 -21.07 31.65
N ASN A 168 -11.37 -20.64 31.81
CA ASN A 168 -11.69 -19.26 32.25
C ASN A 168 -11.31 -19.11 33.75
N LEU A 169 -10.03 -18.99 34.00
CA LEU A 169 -9.46 -18.62 35.29
C LEU A 169 -9.34 -17.08 35.28
N LYS A 170 -9.62 -16.44 36.37
CA LYS A 170 -9.47 -15.00 36.56
C LYS A 170 -7.99 -14.54 36.55
N SER A 171 -7.09 -15.35 36.01
CA SER A 171 -5.66 -15.06 35.92
C SER A 171 -5.30 -14.41 34.57
N PRO A 172 -4.59 -13.29 34.55
CA PRO A 172 -4.13 -12.66 33.32
C PRO A 172 -3.23 -13.56 32.46
N THR A 173 -2.63 -14.60 33.03
CA THR A 173 -1.72 -15.53 32.32
C THR A 173 -2.40 -16.29 31.16
N ILE A 174 -3.73 -16.34 31.13
CA ILE A 174 -4.48 -16.93 30.02
C ILE A 174 -4.28 -16.13 28.70
N TYR A 175 -3.82 -14.89 28.77
CA TYR A 175 -3.58 -14.01 27.61
C TYR A 175 -2.13 -14.00 27.15
N ASP A 176 -1.22 -14.75 27.79
CA ASP A 176 0.22 -14.72 27.49
C ASP A 176 0.51 -15.15 26.06
N GLU A 177 -0.18 -16.18 25.55
CA GLU A 177 -0.04 -16.62 24.16
C GLU A 177 -0.55 -15.56 23.16
N LEU A 178 -1.65 -14.90 23.47
CA LEU A 178 -2.17 -13.81 22.67
C LEU A 178 -1.18 -12.62 22.67
N GLU A 179 -0.61 -12.28 23.82
CA GLU A 179 0.39 -11.22 23.95
C GLU A 179 1.66 -11.56 23.16
N ARG A 180 2.08 -12.82 23.18
CA ARG A 180 3.20 -13.30 22.37
C ARG A 180 2.95 -13.05 20.88
N MET A 181 1.81 -13.47 20.35
CA MET A 181 1.44 -13.28 18.95
C MET A 181 1.41 -11.78 18.58
N MET A 182 0.82 -10.95 19.42
CA MET A 182 0.77 -9.52 19.18
C MET A 182 2.16 -8.85 19.22
N SER A 183 3.08 -9.37 20.01
CA SER A 183 4.48 -8.89 20.07
C SER A 183 5.28 -9.23 18.80
N ILE A 184 5.00 -10.37 18.19
CA ILE A 184 5.62 -10.79 16.92
C ILE A 184 5.12 -9.92 15.76
N TYR A 185 3.80 -9.81 15.61
CA TYR A 185 3.17 -9.22 14.45
C TYR A 185 2.97 -7.71 14.55
N ILE A 186 2.74 -7.16 15.76
CA ILE A 186 2.54 -5.72 16.04
C ILE A 186 1.55 -5.11 15.04
N PRO A 187 0.25 -5.44 15.15
CA PRO A 187 -0.74 -5.03 14.16
C PRO A 187 -1.03 -3.53 14.23
N ASN A 188 -1.16 -2.91 13.05
CA ASN A 188 -1.60 -1.51 12.92
C ASN A 188 -3.14 -1.40 12.98
N GLU A 189 -3.85 -2.46 12.62
CA GLU A 189 -5.30 -2.53 12.64
C GLU A 189 -5.75 -3.88 13.19
N ILE A 190 -6.72 -3.85 14.10
CA ILE A 190 -7.18 -5.04 14.82
C ILE A 190 -8.69 -5.12 14.72
N ILE A 191 -9.19 -6.31 14.41
CA ILE A 191 -10.60 -6.65 14.46
C ILE A 191 -10.77 -7.62 15.63
N VAL A 192 -11.67 -7.31 16.54
CA VAL A 192 -11.98 -8.20 17.69
C VAL A 192 -13.43 -8.63 17.58
N ILE A 193 -13.64 -9.93 17.37
CA ILE A 193 -14.97 -10.56 17.31
C ILE A 193 -15.15 -11.34 18.61
N PHE A 194 -16.23 -11.12 19.33
CA PHE A 194 -16.37 -11.68 20.68
C PHE A 194 -17.83 -11.91 21.09
N ASN A 195 -18.03 -12.88 22.01
CA ASN A 195 -19.32 -13.15 22.69
C ASN A 195 -19.28 -12.87 24.21
N ILE A 196 -18.18 -12.32 24.72
CA ILE A 196 -17.98 -11.95 26.13
C ILE A 196 -18.30 -10.47 26.38
N GLU A 197 -18.21 -10.00 27.62
CA GLU A 197 -18.47 -8.59 27.92
C GLU A 197 -17.42 -7.66 27.31
N LYS A 198 -17.88 -6.52 26.78
CA LYS A 198 -17.01 -5.52 26.15
C LYS A 198 -15.92 -4.97 27.10
N ASN A 199 -16.20 -4.93 28.40
CA ASN A 199 -15.23 -4.51 29.41
C ASN A 199 -14.09 -5.53 29.55
N GLU A 200 -14.37 -6.82 29.45
CA GLU A 200 -13.34 -7.87 29.45
C GLU A 200 -12.44 -7.74 28.22
N ILE A 201 -13.00 -7.48 27.04
CA ILE A 201 -12.20 -7.22 25.83
C ILE A 201 -11.29 -5.99 26.00
N LYS A 202 -11.79 -4.92 26.61
CA LYS A 202 -10.94 -3.75 26.90
C LYS A 202 -9.80 -4.08 27.85
N ASN A 203 -10.05 -4.91 28.86
CA ASN A 203 -9.01 -5.39 29.78
C ASN A 203 -7.96 -6.24 29.04
N ILE A 204 -8.40 -7.14 28.15
CA ILE A 204 -7.50 -7.92 27.30
C ILE A 204 -6.63 -7.01 26.44
N LEU A 205 -7.21 -6.04 25.72
CA LEU A 205 -6.48 -5.10 24.88
C LEU A 205 -5.54 -4.20 25.69
N SER A 206 -5.91 -3.84 26.91
CA SER A 206 -5.03 -3.11 27.84
C SER A 206 -3.83 -3.96 28.23
N TYR A 207 -4.04 -5.23 28.57
CA TYR A 207 -2.97 -6.17 28.88
C TYR A 207 -1.99 -6.33 27.71
N LEU A 208 -2.52 -6.37 26.48
CA LEU A 208 -1.74 -6.46 25.24
C LEU A 208 -1.08 -5.13 24.82
N ASN A 209 -1.31 -4.02 25.52
CA ASN A 209 -0.89 -2.66 25.15
C ASN A 209 -1.38 -2.21 23.75
N LEU A 210 -2.57 -2.65 23.34
CA LEU A 210 -3.14 -2.40 22.01
C LEU A 210 -4.26 -1.34 22.01
N LEU A 211 -4.53 -0.69 23.12
CA LEU A 211 -5.61 0.32 23.24
C LEU A 211 -5.45 1.52 22.29
N ASN A 212 -4.22 1.84 21.90
CA ASN A 212 -3.91 2.94 20.98
C ASN A 212 -3.93 2.53 19.51
N SER A 213 -4.12 1.24 19.21
CA SER A 213 -4.25 0.74 17.84
C SER A 213 -5.66 1.04 17.29
N CYS A 214 -5.81 0.99 15.98
CA CYS A 214 -7.13 1.06 15.35
C CYS A 214 -7.87 -0.27 15.60
N VAL A 215 -8.85 -0.27 16.51
CA VAL A 215 -9.56 -1.47 16.93
C VAL A 215 -11.03 -1.41 16.50
N HIS A 216 -11.48 -2.43 15.77
CA HIS A 216 -12.86 -2.66 15.39
C HIS A 216 -13.49 -3.71 16.31
N TYR A 217 -14.54 -3.34 17.04
CA TYR A 217 -15.25 -4.21 17.97
C TYR A 217 -16.49 -4.80 17.30
N ILE A 218 -16.62 -6.12 17.30
CA ILE A 218 -17.77 -6.85 16.76
C ILE A 218 -18.29 -7.79 17.86
N ASN A 219 -19.38 -7.41 18.47
CA ASN A 219 -20.03 -8.20 19.51
C ASN A 219 -21.06 -9.15 18.87
N LEU A 220 -20.85 -10.46 18.99
CA LEU A 220 -21.73 -11.49 18.43
C LEU A 220 -23.14 -11.49 19.06
N ASN A 221 -23.30 -10.84 20.22
CA ASN A 221 -24.60 -10.70 20.88
C ASN A 221 -25.43 -9.50 20.38
N GLU A 222 -24.87 -8.69 19.48
CA GLU A 222 -25.53 -7.54 18.88
C GLU A 222 -25.99 -7.88 17.45
N ASN A 223 -27.08 -7.28 16.98
CA ASN A 223 -27.56 -7.45 15.61
C ASN A 223 -27.13 -6.27 14.76
N ASN A 224 -26.03 -6.45 13.99
CA ASN A 224 -25.57 -5.46 13.02
C ASN A 224 -24.96 -6.16 11.78
N ILE A 225 -24.68 -5.39 10.71
CA ILE A 225 -24.16 -5.92 9.44
C ILE A 225 -22.85 -6.71 9.63
N ASN A 226 -22.01 -6.30 10.56
CA ASN A 226 -20.71 -6.95 10.80
C ASN A 226 -20.89 -8.26 11.59
N THR A 227 -21.87 -8.33 12.51
CA THR A 227 -22.20 -9.58 13.22
C THR A 227 -22.81 -10.61 12.27
N GLU A 228 -23.72 -10.19 11.35
CA GLU A 228 -24.22 -11.10 10.32
C GLU A 228 -23.10 -11.69 9.44
N LYS A 229 -22.07 -10.89 9.14
CA LYS A 229 -20.89 -11.38 8.41
C LYS A 229 -20.07 -12.36 9.25
N ALA A 230 -19.86 -12.08 10.53
CA ALA A 230 -19.17 -12.98 11.44
C ALA A 230 -19.89 -14.33 11.56
N GLU A 231 -21.20 -14.31 11.71
CA GLU A 231 -22.03 -15.53 11.73
C GLU A 231 -21.96 -16.33 10.42
N LYS A 232 -21.86 -15.64 9.27
CA LYS A 232 -21.63 -16.34 7.99
C LYS A 232 -20.27 -17.04 7.96
N CYS A 233 -19.23 -16.44 8.55
CA CYS A 233 -17.89 -17.03 8.62
C CYS A 233 -17.85 -18.32 9.49
N GLN A 234 -18.84 -18.57 10.34
CA GLN A 234 -18.99 -19.84 11.08
C GLN A 234 -19.53 -20.97 10.19
N LYS A 235 -20.13 -20.64 9.02
CA LYS A 235 -20.77 -21.63 8.14
C LYS A 235 -19.76 -22.22 7.15
N GLN A 236 -19.59 -23.54 7.14
CA GLN A 236 -18.64 -24.24 6.27
C GLN A 236 -18.82 -23.94 4.77
N ASN A 237 -20.05 -23.80 4.29
CA ASN A 237 -20.30 -23.46 2.89
C ASN A 237 -19.75 -22.08 2.53
N TYR A 238 -19.93 -21.09 3.41
CA TYR A 238 -19.41 -19.75 3.20
C TYR A 238 -17.88 -19.72 3.28
N GLN A 239 -17.28 -20.43 4.21
CA GLN A 239 -15.83 -20.60 4.30
C GLN A 239 -15.26 -21.16 3.00
N LYS A 240 -15.90 -22.21 2.46
CA LYS A 240 -15.50 -22.83 1.19
C LYS A 240 -15.55 -21.84 0.04
N GLU A 241 -16.64 -21.08 -0.07
CA GLU A 241 -16.78 -20.02 -1.10
C GLU A 241 -15.68 -18.95 -1.01
N LEU A 242 -15.38 -18.47 0.21
CA LEU A 242 -14.33 -17.49 0.43
C LEU A 242 -12.94 -18.02 0.06
N ILE A 243 -12.64 -19.25 0.45
CA ILE A 243 -11.35 -19.86 0.15
C ILE A 243 -11.17 -20.05 -1.37
N HIS A 244 -12.16 -20.55 -2.06
CA HIS A 244 -12.11 -20.63 -3.54
C HIS A 244 -12.00 -19.26 -4.21
N LYS A 245 -12.57 -18.23 -3.63
CA LYS A 245 -12.52 -16.86 -4.16
C LYS A 245 -11.12 -16.25 -4.04
N TYR A 246 -10.44 -16.45 -2.92
CA TYR A 246 -9.17 -15.76 -2.62
C TYR A 246 -7.93 -16.60 -2.91
N TYR A 247 -8.04 -17.92 -2.78
CA TYR A 247 -6.95 -18.85 -3.07
C TYR A 247 -7.26 -19.61 -4.35
N LYS A 248 -6.29 -19.70 -5.26
CA LYS A 248 -6.40 -20.48 -6.50
C LYS A 248 -6.09 -21.96 -6.19
N ILE A 249 -6.98 -22.62 -5.48
CA ILE A 249 -6.79 -23.97 -4.99
C ILE A 249 -7.36 -24.95 -5.99
N HIS A 250 -6.60 -26.02 -6.28
CA HIS A 250 -7.08 -27.15 -7.09
C HIS A 250 -8.00 -28.08 -6.30
N ASP A 251 -7.66 -28.35 -5.03
CA ASP A 251 -8.44 -29.20 -4.13
C ASP A 251 -8.63 -28.53 -2.75
N TYR A 252 -9.89 -28.23 -2.44
CA TYR A 252 -10.26 -27.63 -1.16
C TYR A 252 -9.99 -28.57 0.03
N ASN A 253 -10.16 -29.89 -0.16
CA ASN A 253 -10.02 -30.84 0.95
C ASN A 253 -8.57 -30.93 1.41
N ILE A 254 -7.61 -30.89 0.48
CA ILE A 254 -6.17 -30.87 0.79
C ILE A 254 -5.82 -29.57 1.54
N PHE A 255 -6.31 -28.43 1.04
CA PHE A 255 -6.06 -27.15 1.69
C PHE A 255 -6.58 -27.09 3.12
N ILE A 256 -7.76 -27.63 3.37
CA ILE A 256 -8.39 -27.53 4.70
C ILE A 256 -7.91 -28.62 5.68
N GLU A 257 -7.22 -29.66 5.19
CA GLU A 257 -6.85 -30.82 6.02
C GLU A 257 -6.08 -30.42 7.26
N GLU A 258 -5.10 -29.53 7.14
CA GLU A 258 -4.30 -29.02 8.26
C GLU A 258 -5.03 -27.95 9.08
N ILE A 259 -5.86 -27.12 8.43
CA ILE A 259 -6.51 -25.96 9.04
C ILE A 259 -7.77 -26.35 9.82
N ARG A 260 -8.41 -27.47 9.44
CA ARG A 260 -9.69 -27.93 9.99
C ARG A 260 -9.69 -28.11 11.50
N MET A 261 -8.54 -28.36 12.10
CA MET A 261 -8.39 -28.51 13.54
C MET A 261 -8.45 -27.18 14.31
N TYR A 262 -8.36 -26.05 13.60
CA TYR A 262 -8.29 -24.70 14.15
C TYR A 262 -9.53 -23.90 13.73
N GLU A 263 -10.69 -24.25 14.30
CA GLU A 263 -12.00 -23.73 13.88
C GLU A 263 -12.11 -22.21 14.03
N PHE A 264 -11.73 -21.67 15.20
CA PHE A 264 -11.83 -20.23 15.49
C PHE A 264 -10.79 -19.41 14.73
N ALA A 265 -9.59 -19.95 14.54
CA ALA A 265 -8.57 -19.33 13.72
C ALA A 265 -9.00 -19.27 12.25
N PHE A 266 -9.69 -20.31 11.76
CA PHE A 266 -10.21 -20.35 10.41
C PHE A 266 -11.39 -19.38 10.21
N GLN A 267 -12.30 -19.29 11.18
CA GLN A 267 -13.37 -18.29 11.18
C GLN A 267 -12.80 -16.86 11.16
N SER A 268 -11.79 -16.60 12.00
CA SER A 268 -11.10 -15.29 12.03
C SER A 268 -10.42 -14.98 10.69
N LEU A 269 -9.79 -15.97 10.03
CA LEU A 269 -9.20 -15.82 8.71
C LEU A 269 -10.24 -15.46 7.65
N CYS A 270 -11.37 -16.17 7.63
CA CYS A 270 -12.44 -15.89 6.68
C CYS A 270 -12.97 -14.45 6.84
N PHE A 271 -13.16 -14.01 8.07
CA PHE A 271 -13.59 -12.64 8.33
C PHE A 271 -12.52 -11.62 7.94
N LEU A 272 -11.25 -11.87 8.26
CA LEU A 272 -10.13 -10.99 7.91
C LEU A 272 -10.01 -10.81 6.40
N LEU A 273 -10.12 -11.89 5.63
CA LEU A 273 -10.08 -11.85 4.17
C LEU A 273 -11.24 -11.02 3.59
N ASP A 274 -12.46 -11.20 4.09
CA ASP A 274 -13.61 -10.42 3.64
C ASP A 274 -13.49 -8.94 4.06
N PHE A 275 -12.95 -8.66 5.25
CA PHE A 275 -12.66 -7.31 5.72
C PHE A 275 -11.65 -6.60 4.80
N VAL A 276 -10.50 -7.21 4.54
CA VAL A 276 -9.46 -6.65 3.68
C VAL A 276 -9.98 -6.45 2.25
N ASN A 277 -10.74 -7.42 1.72
CA ASN A 277 -11.37 -7.32 0.40
C ASN A 277 -12.37 -6.16 0.31
N SER A 278 -13.08 -5.86 1.40
CA SER A 278 -14.05 -4.75 1.44
C SER A 278 -13.39 -3.36 1.38
N HIS A 279 -12.11 -3.27 1.74
CA HIS A 279 -11.32 -2.04 1.63
C HIS A 279 -10.73 -1.88 0.22
N ASN A 280 -10.11 -2.93 -0.27
CA ASN A 280 -9.60 -2.98 -1.63
C ASN A 280 -9.54 -4.46 -2.09
N ASN A 281 -10.29 -4.78 -3.14
CA ASN A 281 -10.38 -6.13 -3.69
C ASN A 281 -9.03 -6.66 -4.24
N LEU A 282 -8.12 -5.77 -4.60
CA LEU A 282 -6.79 -6.14 -5.06
C LEU A 282 -5.92 -6.68 -3.91
N LEU A 283 -6.14 -6.21 -2.68
CA LEU A 283 -5.36 -6.66 -1.51
C LEU A 283 -5.53 -8.14 -1.19
N THR A 284 -6.63 -8.74 -1.61
CA THR A 284 -6.87 -10.19 -1.44
C THR A 284 -6.39 -11.02 -2.62
N GLN A 285 -5.85 -10.40 -3.67
CA GLN A 285 -5.27 -11.14 -4.80
C GLN A 285 -3.88 -11.66 -4.46
N ASN A 286 -3.60 -12.90 -4.88
CA ASN A 286 -2.30 -13.56 -4.70
C ASN A 286 -1.79 -13.52 -3.25
N ILE A 287 -2.66 -13.82 -2.31
CA ILE A 287 -2.32 -14.04 -0.90
C ILE A 287 -1.66 -15.41 -0.79
N LYS A 288 -0.64 -15.52 0.06
CA LYS A 288 0.03 -16.80 0.34
C LYS A 288 -0.87 -17.67 1.22
N GLU A 289 -0.75 -18.97 1.06
CA GLU A 289 -1.44 -19.93 1.93
C GLU A 289 -1.11 -19.65 3.40
N PRO A 290 -2.08 -19.82 4.31
CA PRO A 290 -1.89 -19.49 5.71
C PRO A 290 -0.88 -20.45 6.36
N ILE A 291 0.07 -19.89 7.09
CA ILE A 291 1.02 -20.63 7.90
C ILE A 291 0.37 -20.85 9.27
N ILE A 292 0.31 -22.10 9.70
CA ILE A 292 -0.14 -22.43 11.04
C ILE A 292 1.03 -22.20 12.00
N GLU A 293 0.88 -21.27 12.92
CA GLU A 293 1.86 -20.97 13.96
C GLU A 293 1.81 -22.06 15.06
N ASN A 294 2.44 -23.19 14.75
CA ASN A 294 2.49 -24.30 15.66
C ASN A 294 3.72 -24.20 16.59
N ASN A 295 3.49 -24.26 17.87
CA ASN A 295 4.51 -24.08 18.90
C ASN A 295 5.48 -25.27 19.06
N SER A 296 5.32 -26.36 18.31
CA SER A 296 6.08 -27.59 18.51
C SER A 296 7.59 -27.48 18.20
N GLU A 297 8.01 -26.52 17.39
CA GLU A 297 9.42 -26.33 17.01
C GLU A 297 10.07 -25.08 17.63
N HIS A 298 9.30 -24.22 18.27
CA HIS A 298 9.76 -22.93 18.79
C HIS A 298 9.69 -22.87 20.31
N ILE A 299 10.65 -22.17 20.92
CA ILE A 299 10.61 -21.83 22.35
C ILE A 299 9.70 -20.64 22.54
N LEU A 300 8.72 -20.79 23.43
CA LEU A 300 7.82 -19.71 23.80
C LEU A 300 8.55 -18.70 24.69
N LEU A 301 8.72 -17.49 24.20
CA LEU A 301 9.17 -16.36 24.99
C LEU A 301 7.97 -15.56 25.46
N ALA A 302 7.67 -15.65 26.77
CA ALA A 302 6.63 -14.82 27.36
C ALA A 302 6.96 -13.33 27.13
N ASN A 303 5.93 -12.51 26.88
CA ASN A 303 6.12 -11.07 26.64
C ASN A 303 6.79 -10.37 27.82
N HIS A 304 6.53 -10.82 29.05
CA HIS A 304 7.24 -10.38 30.24
C HIS A 304 8.76 -10.56 30.10
N THR A 305 9.22 -11.70 29.58
CA THR A 305 10.63 -11.94 29.27
C THR A 305 11.14 -11.02 28.16
N LEU A 306 10.35 -10.81 27.11
CA LEU A 306 10.72 -9.88 26.01
C LEU A 306 10.92 -8.46 26.51
N LYS A 307 10.06 -8.01 27.43
CA LYS A 307 10.15 -6.67 28.05
C LYS A 307 11.30 -6.58 29.03
N GLN A 308 11.48 -7.54 29.93
CA GLN A 308 12.56 -7.52 30.94
C GLN A 308 13.93 -7.59 30.32
N LEU A 309 14.12 -8.38 29.29
CA LEU A 309 15.37 -8.47 28.54
C LEU A 309 15.55 -7.33 27.53
N ASN A 310 14.57 -6.43 27.43
CA ASN A 310 14.57 -5.33 26.46
C ASN A 310 14.83 -5.82 25.01
N ILE A 311 14.20 -6.91 24.61
CA ILE A 311 14.38 -7.49 23.27
C ILE A 311 13.74 -6.61 22.20
N LEU A 312 12.54 -6.07 22.47
CA LEU A 312 11.82 -5.14 21.60
C LEU A 312 11.94 -3.70 22.11
N ASN A 313 11.87 -2.75 21.18
CA ASN A 313 11.90 -1.33 21.53
C ASN A 313 10.67 -0.93 22.35
N ASN A 314 10.90 -0.25 23.46
CA ASN A 314 9.87 0.54 24.09
C ASN A 314 9.59 1.79 23.25
N GLN A 315 8.31 2.18 23.11
CA GLN A 315 7.90 3.37 22.33
C GLN A 315 8.61 4.66 22.71
N GLN A 316 9.17 4.72 23.91
CA GLN A 316 9.86 5.90 24.47
C GLN A 316 11.34 6.00 24.08
N CYS A 317 11.98 4.89 23.68
CA CYS A 317 13.41 4.85 23.35
C CYS A 317 13.60 4.67 21.85
N LYS A 318 14.33 5.58 21.21
CA LYS A 318 14.70 5.49 19.78
C LYS A 318 16.22 5.40 19.64
N GLY A 319 16.68 4.63 18.66
CA GLY A 319 18.09 4.51 18.30
C GLY A 319 18.64 3.08 18.32
N THR A 320 19.89 2.92 17.92
CA THR A 320 20.53 1.60 17.73
C THR A 320 20.62 0.78 19.01
N TYR A 321 20.75 1.44 20.16
CA TYR A 321 20.88 0.79 21.48
C TYR A 321 19.56 0.76 22.27
N SER A 322 18.43 1.01 21.61
CA SER A 322 17.13 1.04 22.29
C SER A 322 16.61 -0.35 22.66
N SER A 323 17.07 -1.40 21.98
CA SER A 323 16.74 -2.81 22.27
C SER A 323 17.78 -3.77 21.71
N ILE A 324 17.70 -5.01 22.16
CA ILE A 324 18.52 -6.12 21.60
C ILE A 324 18.27 -6.28 20.11
N LEU A 325 17.01 -6.25 19.68
CA LEU A 325 16.64 -6.32 18.26
C LEU A 325 17.30 -5.19 17.45
N SER A 326 17.24 -3.95 17.92
CA SER A 326 17.84 -2.80 17.22
C SER A 326 19.36 -2.88 17.15
N PHE A 327 19.97 -3.41 18.19
CA PHE A 327 21.42 -3.60 18.28
C PHE A 327 21.91 -4.70 17.36
N LEU A 328 21.26 -5.87 17.38
CA LEU A 328 21.70 -7.06 16.65
C LEU A 328 21.27 -7.08 15.18
N ASN A 329 20.12 -6.49 14.83
CA ASN A 329 19.61 -6.54 13.46
C ASN A 329 20.43 -5.64 12.52
N LYS A 330 21.50 -6.20 11.96
CA LYS A 330 22.37 -5.57 10.96
C LYS A 330 22.06 -6.04 9.55
N CYS A 331 20.94 -6.73 9.34
CA CYS A 331 20.54 -7.18 8.02
C CYS A 331 20.41 -6.01 7.03
N ILE A 332 20.91 -6.21 5.82
CA ILE A 332 20.95 -5.19 4.78
C ILE A 332 19.58 -5.04 4.12
N THR A 333 18.96 -6.17 3.77
CA THR A 333 17.69 -6.19 3.06
C THR A 333 16.50 -6.13 4.02
N PRO A 334 15.37 -5.52 3.63
CA PRO A 334 14.14 -5.52 4.44
C PRO A 334 13.62 -6.94 4.73
N MET A 335 13.73 -7.85 3.76
CA MET A 335 13.36 -9.27 3.93
C MET A 335 14.19 -9.92 5.03
N GLY A 336 15.52 -9.72 5.01
CA GLY A 336 16.42 -10.21 6.06
C GLY A 336 16.09 -9.60 7.43
N LYS A 337 15.72 -8.31 7.49
CA LYS A 337 15.31 -7.66 8.74
C LYS A 337 14.03 -8.27 9.32
N ARG A 338 13.05 -8.62 8.46
CA ARG A 338 11.82 -9.31 8.88
C ARG A 338 12.12 -10.69 9.44
N GLU A 339 12.91 -11.47 8.70
CA GLU A 339 13.29 -12.82 9.10
C GLU A 339 14.11 -12.85 10.39
N PHE A 340 15.07 -11.93 10.52
CA PHE A 340 15.85 -11.81 11.75
C PHE A 340 14.98 -11.49 12.96
N LYS A 341 14.02 -10.54 12.81
CA LYS A 341 13.05 -10.21 13.86
C LYS A 341 12.22 -11.44 14.24
N TYR A 342 11.70 -12.14 13.25
CA TYR A 342 10.86 -13.32 13.48
C TYR A 342 11.63 -14.41 14.23
N ASN A 343 12.84 -14.74 13.80
CA ASN A 343 13.67 -15.77 14.43
C ASN A 343 14.13 -15.38 15.84
N LEU A 344 14.39 -14.11 16.09
CA LEU A 344 14.75 -13.63 17.43
C LEU A 344 13.58 -13.76 18.42
N LEU A 345 12.35 -13.52 17.95
CA LEU A 345 11.14 -13.62 18.77
C LEU A 345 10.59 -15.05 18.88
N ASN A 346 10.94 -15.90 17.94
CA ASN A 346 10.56 -17.31 17.89
C ASN A 346 11.79 -18.22 17.80
N PRO A 347 12.61 -18.35 18.86
CA PRO A 347 13.79 -19.18 18.83
C PRO A 347 13.44 -20.66 18.58
N ILE A 348 14.17 -21.29 17.69
CA ILE A 348 14.00 -22.69 17.34
C ILE A 348 14.70 -23.57 18.40
N HIS A 349 14.07 -24.68 18.81
CA HIS A 349 14.73 -25.66 19.70
C HIS A 349 15.24 -26.91 18.98
N ASN A 350 14.99 -27.05 17.69
CA ASN A 350 15.45 -28.17 16.90
C ASN A 350 16.98 -28.13 16.72
N ILE A 351 17.68 -29.03 17.42
CA ILE A 351 19.16 -29.08 17.46
C ILE A 351 19.78 -29.25 16.07
N LYS A 352 19.16 -30.04 15.19
CA LYS A 352 19.69 -30.24 13.83
C LYS A 352 19.62 -28.94 13.01
N LYS A 353 18.50 -28.24 13.06
CA LYS A 353 18.34 -26.94 12.38
C LYS A 353 19.29 -25.89 12.95
N LEU A 354 19.47 -25.86 14.28
CA LEU A 354 20.40 -24.93 14.94
C LEU A 354 21.84 -25.18 14.54
N ASN A 355 22.32 -26.42 14.64
CA ASN A 355 23.69 -26.78 14.27
C ASN A 355 23.97 -26.41 12.81
N TYR A 356 23.03 -26.69 11.93
CA TYR A 356 23.17 -26.33 10.54
C TYR A 356 23.24 -24.81 10.31
N SER A 357 22.47 -24.03 11.03
CA SER A 357 22.53 -22.56 10.99
C SER A 357 23.88 -22.05 11.52
N TYR A 358 24.45 -22.70 12.55
CA TYR A 358 25.77 -22.38 13.09
C TYR A 358 26.87 -22.72 12.11
N GLU A 359 26.82 -23.88 11.44
CA GLU A 359 27.76 -24.27 10.38
C GLU A 359 27.77 -23.25 9.23
N CYS A 360 26.59 -22.78 8.80
CA CYS A 360 26.48 -21.71 7.80
C CYS A 360 27.12 -20.41 8.29
N THR A 361 26.88 -20.03 9.55
CA THR A 361 27.47 -18.82 10.14
C THR A 361 28.98 -18.92 10.23
N GLU A 362 29.51 -20.05 10.69
CA GLU A 362 30.96 -20.32 10.76
C GLU A 362 31.61 -20.26 9.38
N TYR A 363 30.93 -20.83 8.38
CA TYR A 363 31.41 -20.74 7.00
C TYR A 363 31.58 -19.29 6.54
N PHE A 364 30.58 -18.42 6.78
CA PHE A 364 30.67 -17.00 6.42
C PHE A 364 31.72 -16.23 7.20
N LEU A 365 31.94 -16.56 8.48
CA LEU A 365 32.99 -15.96 9.29
C LEU A 365 34.40 -16.29 8.76
N ASN A 366 34.58 -17.52 8.25
CA ASN A 366 35.86 -18.00 7.73
C ASN A 366 36.12 -17.60 6.25
N ASN A 367 35.08 -17.12 5.53
CA ASN A 367 35.17 -16.77 4.11
C ASN A 367 34.83 -15.30 3.86
N SER A 368 35.73 -14.39 4.20
CA SER A 368 35.54 -12.95 4.05
C SER A 368 35.22 -12.52 2.61
N ILE A 369 35.89 -13.13 1.60
CA ILE A 369 35.68 -12.81 0.17
C ILE A 369 34.21 -13.05 -0.22
N MET A 370 33.65 -14.20 0.21
CA MET A 370 32.24 -14.51 -0.05
C MET A 370 31.31 -13.56 0.66
N THR A 371 31.60 -13.25 1.91
CA THR A 371 30.79 -12.35 2.74
C THR A 371 30.79 -10.94 2.16
N ASP A 372 31.97 -10.42 1.77
CA ASP A 372 32.08 -9.09 1.15
C ASP A 372 31.33 -9.03 -0.18
N PHE A 373 31.46 -10.06 -1.02
CA PHE A 373 30.69 -10.14 -2.27
C PHE A 373 29.17 -10.10 -2.03
N LEU A 374 28.67 -10.86 -1.06
CA LEU A 374 27.24 -10.85 -0.72
C LEU A 374 26.80 -9.50 -0.19
N VAL A 375 27.54 -8.92 0.75
CA VAL A 375 27.26 -7.61 1.33
C VAL A 375 27.19 -6.52 0.26
N GLU A 376 28.16 -6.50 -0.67
CA GLU A 376 28.18 -5.53 -1.76
C GLU A 376 26.95 -5.64 -2.67
N ASN A 377 26.54 -6.84 -3.04
CA ASN A 377 25.42 -7.03 -3.95
C ASN A 377 24.06 -6.90 -3.24
N LEU A 378 23.93 -7.33 -1.99
CA LEU A 378 22.69 -7.19 -1.21
C LEU A 378 22.31 -5.72 -0.93
N LYS A 379 23.27 -4.80 -0.89
CA LYS A 379 23.00 -3.35 -0.72
C LYS A 379 22.10 -2.78 -1.83
N TYR A 380 22.14 -3.34 -3.01
CA TYR A 380 21.35 -2.91 -4.16
C TYR A 380 19.97 -3.57 -4.21
N ILE A 381 19.72 -4.60 -3.40
CA ILE A 381 18.44 -5.30 -3.34
C ILE A 381 17.60 -4.70 -2.22
N LYS A 382 16.50 -4.06 -2.60
CA LYS A 382 15.51 -3.58 -1.66
C LYS A 382 14.40 -4.65 -1.46
N ASP A 383 13.19 -4.23 -1.15
CA ASP A 383 12.11 -5.15 -0.79
C ASP A 383 11.43 -5.77 -2.02
N ILE A 384 11.91 -6.94 -2.44
CA ILE A 384 11.36 -7.70 -3.58
C ILE A 384 9.93 -8.16 -3.29
N GLU A 385 9.63 -8.59 -2.05
CA GLU A 385 8.27 -9.05 -1.69
C GLU A 385 7.26 -7.91 -1.82
N LYS A 386 7.61 -6.73 -1.32
CA LYS A 386 6.79 -5.52 -1.44
C LYS A 386 6.61 -5.07 -2.89
N MET A 387 7.69 -5.09 -3.69
CA MET A 387 7.61 -4.73 -5.12
C MET A 387 6.73 -5.70 -5.90
N ASN A 388 6.88 -7.01 -5.66
CA ASN A 388 6.00 -8.02 -6.23
C ASN A 388 4.53 -7.75 -5.87
N ARG A 389 4.27 -7.35 -4.63
CA ARG A 389 2.92 -6.99 -4.19
C ARG A 389 2.37 -5.78 -4.94
N LEU A 390 3.15 -4.73 -5.17
CA LEU A 390 2.75 -3.55 -5.94
C LEU A 390 2.41 -3.89 -7.40
N ILE A 391 3.08 -4.88 -8.00
CA ILE A 391 2.76 -5.38 -9.34
C ILE A 391 1.36 -6.01 -9.35
N TYR A 392 1.05 -6.89 -8.40
CA TYR A 392 -0.28 -7.50 -8.30
C TYR A 392 -1.38 -6.46 -8.05
N LEU A 393 -1.09 -5.44 -7.27
CA LEU A 393 -2.00 -4.32 -7.00
C LEU A 393 -2.14 -3.34 -8.17
N LYS A 394 -1.33 -3.50 -9.22
CA LYS A 394 -1.28 -2.60 -10.39
C LYS A 394 -0.99 -1.13 -10.01
N THR A 395 -0.24 -0.92 -8.94
CA THR A 395 0.12 0.41 -8.42
C THR A 395 1.60 0.73 -8.58
N ILE A 396 2.38 -0.19 -9.16
CA ILE A 396 3.81 0.01 -9.43
C ILE A 396 4.01 1.12 -10.47
N ASN A 397 4.89 2.07 -10.18
CA ASN A 397 5.28 3.08 -11.16
C ASN A 397 6.45 2.59 -12.05
N PRO A 398 6.72 3.24 -13.20
CA PRO A 398 7.76 2.80 -14.12
C PRO A 398 9.16 2.74 -13.52
N PHE A 399 9.53 3.71 -12.67
CA PHE A 399 10.83 3.69 -11.98
C PHE A 399 10.94 2.55 -10.96
N GLN A 400 9.85 2.24 -10.25
CA GLN A 400 9.80 1.09 -9.35
C GLN A 400 9.92 -0.22 -10.12
N LEU A 401 9.31 -0.33 -11.31
CA LEU A 401 9.46 -1.50 -12.19
C LEU A 401 10.91 -1.68 -12.64
N TYR A 402 11.59 -0.59 -13.02
CA TYR A 402 13.03 -0.61 -13.30
C TYR A 402 13.84 -1.06 -12.09
N SER A 403 13.52 -0.53 -10.92
CA SER A 403 14.19 -0.92 -9.68
C SER A 403 14.01 -2.41 -9.39
N PHE A 404 12.79 -2.94 -9.56
CA PHE A 404 12.53 -4.37 -9.41
C PHE A 404 13.34 -5.22 -10.38
N TYR A 405 13.39 -4.83 -11.66
CA TYR A 405 14.25 -5.48 -12.66
C TYR A 405 15.72 -5.50 -12.21
N THR A 406 16.24 -4.38 -11.72
CA THR A 406 17.63 -4.29 -11.22
C THR A 406 17.86 -5.22 -10.03
N TYR A 407 16.90 -5.34 -9.10
CA TYR A 407 17.03 -6.26 -7.96
C TYR A 407 17.10 -7.71 -8.41
N ILE A 408 16.32 -8.09 -9.41
CA ILE A 408 16.35 -9.44 -9.98
C ILE A 408 17.70 -9.72 -10.68
N GLU A 409 18.30 -8.74 -11.37
CA GLU A 409 19.67 -8.89 -11.95
C GLU A 409 20.72 -9.13 -10.84
N TYR A 410 20.64 -8.43 -9.71
CA TYR A 410 21.53 -8.69 -8.57
C TYR A 410 21.28 -10.05 -7.94
N CYS A 411 20.04 -10.51 -7.86
CA CYS A 411 19.73 -11.86 -7.41
C CYS A 411 20.34 -12.91 -8.34
N GLU A 412 20.25 -12.74 -9.65
CA GLU A 412 20.88 -13.62 -10.64
C GLU A 412 22.39 -13.69 -10.43
N LYS A 413 23.04 -12.54 -10.24
CA LYS A 413 24.48 -12.45 -9.98
C LYS A 413 24.88 -13.22 -8.72
N ILE A 414 24.13 -13.08 -7.62
CA ILE A 414 24.37 -13.79 -6.37
C ILE A 414 24.19 -15.30 -6.56
N ILE A 415 23.11 -15.74 -7.18
CA ILE A 415 22.81 -17.16 -7.41
C ILE A 415 23.89 -17.81 -8.26
N ASN A 416 24.33 -17.16 -9.35
CA ASN A 416 25.39 -17.66 -10.21
C ASN A 416 26.72 -17.76 -9.47
N TYR A 417 27.05 -16.80 -8.62
CA TYR A 417 28.27 -16.85 -7.81
C TYR A 417 28.25 -18.01 -6.80
N ILE A 418 27.15 -18.22 -6.10
CA ILE A 418 26.96 -19.33 -5.17
C ILE A 418 27.07 -20.67 -5.91
N LYS A 419 26.44 -20.79 -7.10
CA LYS A 419 26.48 -22.01 -7.90
C LYS A 419 27.88 -22.38 -8.37
N ILE A 420 28.71 -21.41 -8.77
CA ILE A 420 30.09 -21.64 -9.25
C ILE A 420 30.99 -22.11 -8.12
N ASN A 421 30.85 -21.55 -6.94
CA ASN A 421 31.75 -21.83 -5.81
C ASN A 421 31.42 -23.10 -5.02
N ASN A 422 30.35 -23.83 -5.38
CA ASN A 422 29.99 -25.20 -4.93
C ASN A 422 30.07 -25.41 -3.42
N GLN A 423 29.53 -24.55 -2.61
CA GLN A 423 29.74 -24.41 -1.17
C GLN A 423 28.64 -25.10 -0.31
N PRO A 424 28.88 -25.32 1.01
CA PRO A 424 27.90 -25.86 1.95
C PRO A 424 26.57 -25.11 1.95
N ILE A 425 26.56 -23.80 1.62
CA ILE A 425 25.38 -22.97 1.42
C ILE A 425 24.49 -23.53 0.30
N PHE A 426 25.08 -24.16 -0.72
CA PHE A 426 24.31 -24.79 -1.78
C PHE A 426 23.45 -25.94 -1.27
N SER A 427 23.89 -26.68 -0.26
CA SER A 427 23.08 -27.72 0.39
C SER A 427 21.91 -27.13 1.19
N PHE A 428 22.12 -25.97 1.82
CA PHE A 428 21.02 -25.22 2.48
C PHE A 428 19.97 -24.74 1.47
N LEU A 429 20.44 -24.29 0.36
CA LEU A 429 19.60 -23.80 -0.72
C LEU A 429 19.12 -24.93 -1.65
N SER A 430 19.58 -26.16 -1.47
CA SER A 430 19.21 -27.32 -2.32
C SER A 430 17.73 -27.73 -2.22
N THR A 431 17.03 -27.26 -1.18
CA THR A 431 15.57 -27.36 -1.09
C THR A 431 14.86 -26.54 -2.17
N PHE A 432 15.56 -25.55 -2.77
CA PHE A 432 15.05 -24.73 -3.85
C PHE A 432 15.50 -25.27 -5.22
N ASN A 433 14.58 -25.32 -6.18
CA ASN A 433 14.90 -25.71 -7.55
C ASN A 433 15.60 -24.53 -8.27
N PHE A 434 16.93 -24.40 -8.07
CA PHE A 434 17.71 -23.31 -8.65
C PHE A 434 17.67 -23.24 -10.17
N SER A 435 17.58 -24.39 -10.84
CA SER A 435 17.52 -24.41 -12.30
C SER A 435 16.26 -23.70 -12.81
N ASN A 436 15.13 -23.98 -12.19
CA ASN A 436 13.87 -23.32 -12.52
C ASN A 436 13.89 -21.83 -12.16
N ILE A 437 14.47 -21.49 -11.00
CA ILE A 437 14.59 -20.08 -10.58
C ILE A 437 15.44 -19.27 -11.58
N ILE A 438 16.60 -19.80 -11.99
CA ILE A 438 17.49 -19.14 -12.96
C ILE A 438 16.80 -18.99 -14.31
N GLU A 439 16.07 -20.01 -14.76
CA GLU A 439 15.33 -19.94 -16.02
C GLU A 439 14.22 -18.88 -15.97
N ASN A 440 13.44 -18.84 -14.89
CA ASN A 440 12.42 -17.80 -14.69
C ASN A 440 13.02 -16.38 -14.64
N ILE A 441 14.17 -16.22 -13.99
CA ILE A 441 14.90 -14.94 -13.96
C ILE A 441 15.31 -14.53 -15.38
N LYS A 442 15.87 -15.45 -16.17
CA LYS A 442 16.26 -15.17 -17.56
C LYS A 442 15.07 -14.77 -18.41
N GLN A 443 13.96 -15.51 -18.34
CA GLN A 443 12.72 -15.19 -19.06
C GLN A 443 12.18 -13.82 -18.66
N PHE A 444 12.20 -13.48 -17.38
CA PHE A 444 11.80 -12.17 -16.90
C PHE A 444 12.72 -11.06 -17.44
N ASN A 445 14.04 -11.25 -17.37
CA ASN A 445 15.03 -10.29 -17.85
C ASN A 445 14.92 -10.07 -19.37
N GLU A 446 14.70 -11.13 -20.14
CA GLU A 446 14.43 -11.03 -21.59
C GLU A 446 13.13 -10.28 -21.87
N HIS A 447 12.06 -10.62 -21.16
CA HIS A 447 10.79 -9.91 -21.30
C HIS A 447 10.92 -8.41 -21.01
N MET A 448 11.63 -8.05 -19.94
CA MET A 448 11.88 -6.64 -19.61
C MET A 448 12.66 -5.93 -20.71
N LYS A 449 13.74 -6.52 -21.23
CA LYS A 449 14.58 -5.92 -22.28
C LYS A 449 13.87 -5.83 -23.64
N THR A 450 13.06 -6.81 -23.97
CA THR A 450 12.33 -6.82 -25.26
C THR A 450 11.14 -5.88 -25.23
N THR A 451 10.39 -5.84 -24.14
CA THR A 451 9.12 -5.09 -24.04
C THR A 451 9.32 -3.62 -23.68
N PHE A 452 10.25 -3.33 -22.78
CA PHE A 452 10.39 -2.01 -22.17
C PHE A 452 11.66 -1.27 -22.60
N ASN A 453 11.55 0.03 -22.73
CA ASN A 453 12.71 0.92 -22.88
C ASN A 453 13.37 1.15 -21.52
N ILE A 454 14.37 0.30 -21.19
CA ILE A 454 15.04 0.30 -19.89
C ILE A 454 15.68 1.66 -19.56
N ASN A 455 16.29 2.32 -20.54
CA ASN A 455 16.90 3.65 -20.35
C ASN A 455 15.87 4.71 -19.97
N PHE A 456 14.64 4.56 -20.45
CA PHE A 456 13.56 5.47 -20.10
C PHE A 456 12.99 5.16 -18.71
N LEU A 457 12.78 3.88 -18.39
CA LEU A 457 12.31 3.43 -17.07
C LEU A 457 13.25 3.85 -15.93
N SER A 458 14.56 3.97 -16.21
CA SER A 458 15.56 4.34 -15.18
C SER A 458 15.44 5.79 -14.67
N LYS A 459 14.65 6.63 -15.32
CA LYS A 459 14.47 8.03 -14.90
C LYS A 459 13.51 8.14 -13.72
N PRO A 460 13.91 8.74 -12.58
CA PRO A 460 13.10 8.80 -11.37
C PRO A 460 11.87 9.69 -11.48
N ASN A 461 11.92 10.72 -12.34
CA ASN A 461 10.84 11.68 -12.52
C ASN A 461 10.28 11.59 -13.93
N PHE A 462 9.05 11.13 -14.05
CA PHE A 462 8.26 11.27 -15.25
C PHE A 462 7.79 12.72 -15.36
N CYS A 463 8.47 13.53 -16.16
CA CYS A 463 7.88 14.80 -16.58
C CYS A 463 6.93 14.50 -17.74
N ASP A 464 5.66 14.87 -17.60
CA ASP A 464 4.62 14.77 -18.67
C ASP A 464 5.03 15.42 -19.99
N ASN A 465 6.07 16.24 -19.97
CA ASN A 465 6.63 16.91 -21.15
C ASN A 465 7.61 16.05 -21.95
N GLU A 466 8.09 14.91 -21.44
CA GLU A 466 8.95 14.01 -22.19
C GLU A 466 8.09 13.03 -23.00
N ARG A 467 8.08 13.21 -24.33
CA ARG A 467 7.38 12.37 -25.33
C ARG A 467 8.03 10.99 -25.50
N ASN A 468 8.52 10.43 -24.44
CA ASN A 468 9.25 9.18 -24.46
C ASN A 468 8.32 8.02 -24.11
N VAL A 469 8.51 6.93 -24.79
CA VAL A 469 7.67 5.74 -24.70
C VAL A 469 8.26 4.77 -23.71
N ILE A 470 7.42 4.28 -22.81
CA ILE A 470 7.78 3.24 -21.84
C ILE A 470 8.13 1.94 -22.57
N PHE A 471 7.44 1.67 -23.67
CA PHE A 471 7.59 0.43 -24.45
C PHE A 471 8.58 0.60 -25.60
N ASN A 472 9.23 -0.50 -25.98
CA ASN A 472 10.04 -0.55 -27.19
C ASN A 472 9.14 -0.47 -28.44
N LYS A 473 9.70 0.00 -29.56
CA LYS A 473 8.96 0.11 -30.83
C LYS A 473 8.53 -1.29 -31.32
N ASN A 474 7.41 -1.33 -32.00
CA ASN A 474 6.81 -2.52 -32.62
C ASN A 474 6.25 -3.58 -31.63
N ILE A 475 6.18 -3.25 -30.34
CA ILE A 475 5.51 -4.12 -29.34
C ILE A 475 4.00 -3.88 -29.35
N TYR A 476 3.59 -2.61 -29.43
CA TYR A 476 2.19 -2.20 -29.49
C TYR A 476 1.97 -1.27 -30.68
N PRO A 477 1.63 -1.80 -31.89
CA PRO A 477 1.51 -1.01 -33.11
C PRO A 477 0.54 0.17 -32.99
N ASP A 478 -0.61 -0.02 -32.33
CA ASP A 478 -1.62 1.03 -32.11
C ASP A 478 -1.04 2.19 -31.30
N LEU A 479 -0.18 1.90 -30.31
CA LEU A 479 0.50 2.91 -29.51
C LEU A 479 1.54 3.66 -30.35
N ASP A 480 2.27 2.96 -31.18
CA ASP A 480 3.28 3.54 -32.08
C ASP A 480 2.64 4.49 -33.12
N GLU A 481 1.46 4.13 -33.65
CA GLU A 481 0.67 5.01 -34.54
C GLU A 481 0.20 6.26 -33.82
N LEU A 482 -0.37 6.11 -32.61
CA LEU A 482 -0.80 7.25 -31.80
C LEU A 482 0.36 8.19 -31.47
N LEU A 483 1.52 7.64 -31.13
CA LEU A 483 2.73 8.41 -30.86
C LEU A 483 3.26 9.15 -32.09
N THR A 484 3.23 8.50 -33.23
CA THR A 484 3.61 9.12 -34.51
C THR A 484 2.67 10.28 -34.82
N SER A 485 1.37 10.10 -34.69
CA SER A 485 0.35 11.14 -34.87
C SER A 485 0.53 12.27 -33.85
N LEU A 486 0.78 11.94 -32.58
CA LEU A 486 1.04 12.91 -31.53
C LEU A 486 2.27 13.78 -31.86
N ASN A 487 3.39 13.15 -32.19
CA ASN A 487 4.63 13.83 -32.53
C ASN A 487 4.49 14.73 -33.78
N PHE A 488 3.73 14.26 -34.75
CA PHE A 488 3.41 15.04 -35.93
C PHE A 488 2.59 16.30 -35.61
N ASN A 489 1.57 16.16 -34.75
CA ASN A 489 0.76 17.30 -34.34
C ASN A 489 1.54 18.28 -33.45
N TYR A 490 2.44 17.81 -32.61
CA TYR A 490 3.36 18.69 -31.87
C TYR A 490 4.33 19.41 -32.79
N SER A 491 4.92 18.71 -33.77
CA SER A 491 5.83 19.36 -34.73
C SER A 491 5.12 20.47 -35.51
N LYS A 492 3.86 20.28 -35.90
CA LYS A 492 3.01 21.33 -36.49
C LYS A 492 2.82 22.52 -35.53
N LEU A 493 2.49 22.24 -34.27
CA LEU A 493 2.27 23.28 -33.26
C LEU A 493 3.53 24.13 -33.04
N TYR A 494 4.69 23.48 -32.95
CA TYR A 494 5.97 24.20 -32.83
C TYR A 494 6.33 24.95 -34.10
N ALA A 495 6.07 24.42 -35.30
CA ALA A 495 6.24 25.13 -36.54
C ALA A 495 5.36 26.41 -36.61
N TYR A 496 4.12 26.34 -36.13
CA TYR A 496 3.27 27.55 -35.98
C TYR A 496 3.83 28.51 -34.94
N LYS A 497 4.32 28.03 -33.80
CA LYS A 497 4.98 28.87 -32.80
C LYS A 497 6.15 29.64 -33.40
N ASP A 498 7.03 28.95 -34.12
CA ASP A 498 8.25 29.53 -34.72
C ASP A 498 7.89 30.51 -35.84
N TYR A 499 6.92 30.16 -36.67
CA TYR A 499 6.42 31.05 -37.73
C TYR A 499 5.83 32.34 -37.13
N PHE A 500 4.97 32.26 -36.15
CA PHE A 500 4.39 33.44 -35.50
C PHE A 500 5.45 34.25 -34.72
N THR A 501 6.42 33.58 -34.11
CA THR A 501 7.55 34.25 -33.46
C THR A 501 8.35 35.08 -34.46
N THR A 502 8.66 34.53 -35.64
CA THR A 502 9.35 35.21 -36.71
C THR A 502 8.54 36.41 -37.22
N LEU A 503 7.23 36.27 -37.40
CA LEU A 503 6.34 37.38 -37.80
C LEU A 503 6.35 38.54 -36.80
N ILE A 504 6.38 38.25 -35.49
CA ILE A 504 6.40 39.28 -34.45
C ILE A 504 7.78 39.93 -34.38
N ASN A 505 8.85 39.17 -34.42
CA ASN A 505 10.22 39.68 -34.37
C ASN A 505 10.53 40.59 -35.55
N THR A 506 10.07 40.24 -36.75
CA THR A 506 10.18 41.12 -37.92
C THR A 506 9.41 42.44 -37.78
N HIS A 507 8.28 42.43 -37.09
CA HIS A 507 7.49 43.63 -36.83
C HIS A 507 8.09 44.48 -35.68
N GLU A 508 8.56 43.86 -34.60
CA GLU A 508 9.16 44.56 -33.45
C GLU A 508 10.62 44.97 -33.68
N LYS A 509 11.26 44.53 -34.78
CA LYS A 509 12.68 44.72 -35.12
C LYS A 509 13.63 44.34 -33.97
N LYS A 510 13.26 43.30 -33.21
CA LYS A 510 14.00 42.74 -32.07
C LYS A 510 13.91 41.23 -32.09
N GLU A 511 15.05 40.56 -31.99
CA GLU A 511 15.08 39.10 -31.80
C GLU A 511 14.80 38.74 -30.31
N LYS A 512 13.67 38.11 -30.04
CA LYS A 512 13.29 37.56 -28.76
C LYS A 512 12.83 36.14 -28.96
N SER A 513 13.34 35.21 -28.14
CA SER A 513 13.00 33.79 -28.20
C SER A 513 11.64 33.46 -27.61
N ASP A 514 11.21 34.17 -26.58
CA ASP A 514 10.01 33.84 -25.78
C ASP A 514 8.78 34.73 -26.06
N VAL A 515 8.53 35.01 -27.32
CA VAL A 515 7.41 35.84 -27.74
C VAL A 515 6.09 35.12 -27.69
N ILE A 516 6.10 33.80 -27.95
CA ILE A 516 4.95 32.92 -27.93
C ILE A 516 5.29 31.69 -27.08
N LYS A 517 4.43 31.39 -26.14
CA LYS A 517 4.57 30.21 -25.27
C LYS A 517 3.50 29.17 -25.61
N VAL A 518 3.89 27.91 -25.61
CA VAL A 518 2.95 26.80 -25.65
C VAL A 518 2.39 26.66 -24.23
N HIS A 519 1.08 26.71 -24.09
CA HIS A 519 0.39 26.66 -22.82
C HIS A 519 -0.64 25.53 -22.84
N ALA A 520 -0.61 24.70 -21.81
CA ALA A 520 -1.57 23.64 -21.60
C ALA A 520 -2.20 23.83 -20.22
N THR A 521 -3.51 23.74 -20.15
CA THR A 521 -4.26 23.64 -18.88
C THR A 521 -5.27 22.51 -18.99
N GLU A 522 -5.68 21.96 -17.86
CA GLU A 522 -6.72 20.93 -17.80
C GLU A 522 -8.06 21.37 -18.44
N LYS A 523 -8.34 22.68 -18.48
CA LYS A 523 -9.57 23.25 -19.05
C LYS A 523 -9.41 23.66 -20.50
N THR A 524 -8.21 23.98 -20.95
CA THR A 524 -7.90 24.36 -22.31
C THR A 524 -6.86 23.41 -22.86
N ASN A 525 -7.18 22.78 -24.00
CA ASN A 525 -6.21 22.00 -24.75
C ASN A 525 -4.96 22.82 -25.05
N LEU A 526 -3.91 22.19 -25.58
CA LEU A 526 -2.70 22.86 -26.03
C LEU A 526 -3.02 24.10 -26.85
N SER A 527 -2.50 25.24 -26.42
CA SER A 527 -2.75 26.54 -27.03
C SER A 527 -1.46 27.37 -27.11
N LEU A 528 -1.42 28.29 -28.04
CA LEU A 528 -0.35 29.27 -28.16
C LEU A 528 -0.73 30.54 -27.43
N LEU A 529 0.07 30.97 -26.47
CA LEU A 529 -0.18 32.12 -25.60
C LEU A 529 0.76 33.25 -25.96
N THR A 530 0.21 34.47 -26.22
CA THR A 530 0.96 35.70 -26.44
C THR A 530 0.19 36.91 -25.91
N THR A 531 0.79 38.09 -25.90
CA THR A 531 0.13 39.30 -25.44
C THR A 531 -0.91 39.80 -26.47
N LYS A 532 -1.95 40.52 -26.03
CA LYS A 532 -3.01 41.06 -26.89
C LYS A 532 -2.46 41.90 -28.05
N LYS A 533 -1.42 42.74 -27.80
CA LYS A 533 -0.77 43.56 -28.83
C LYS A 533 -0.11 42.69 -29.91
N ARG A 534 0.56 41.61 -29.54
CA ARG A 534 1.22 40.70 -30.49
C ARG A 534 0.21 39.83 -31.23
N ALA A 535 -0.88 39.43 -30.55
CA ALA A 535 -1.96 38.71 -31.20
C ALA A 535 -2.60 39.54 -32.33
N SER A 536 -2.84 40.86 -32.12
CA SER A 536 -3.36 41.72 -33.18
C SER A 536 -2.43 41.82 -34.41
N VAL A 537 -1.11 41.90 -34.19
CA VAL A 537 -0.12 41.88 -35.27
C VAL A 537 -0.18 40.60 -36.10
N ILE A 538 -0.31 39.45 -35.43
CA ILE A 538 -0.48 38.15 -36.11
C ILE A 538 -1.75 38.13 -36.95
N VAL A 539 -2.89 38.56 -36.37
CA VAL A 539 -4.19 38.57 -37.04
C VAL A 539 -4.16 39.50 -38.27
N ASP A 540 -3.59 40.69 -38.14
CA ASP A 540 -3.54 41.66 -39.23
C ASP A 540 -2.63 41.15 -40.38
N LYS A 541 -1.48 40.57 -40.08
CA LYS A 541 -0.62 39.94 -41.10
C LYS A 541 -1.29 38.72 -41.75
N LEU A 542 -2.02 37.88 -40.98
CA LEU A 542 -2.76 36.76 -41.55
C LEU A 542 -3.92 37.22 -42.45
N LYS A 543 -4.59 38.34 -42.13
CA LYS A 543 -5.63 38.93 -42.99
C LYS A 543 -5.06 39.42 -44.31
N SER A 544 -3.85 40.01 -44.33
CA SER A 544 -3.17 40.42 -45.54
C SER A 544 -2.75 39.25 -46.46
N PHE A 545 -2.65 38.04 -45.92
CA PHE A 545 -2.35 36.80 -46.66
C PHE A 545 -3.60 36.06 -47.20
N LYS A 546 -4.81 36.52 -46.93
CA LYS A 546 -6.07 35.84 -47.35
C LYS A 546 -6.24 35.67 -48.86
N GLY A 547 -5.36 36.21 -49.69
CA GLY A 547 -5.34 35.99 -51.15
C GLY A 547 -4.62 34.71 -51.63
N LYS A 548 -3.88 33.98 -50.76
CA LYS A 548 -3.05 32.83 -51.17
C LYS A 548 -3.29 31.53 -50.37
N THR A 549 -4.23 31.50 -49.48
CA THR A 549 -4.37 30.40 -48.47
C THR A 549 -5.49 29.40 -48.73
N GLN A 550 -5.78 29.05 -49.99
CA GLN A 550 -6.66 27.89 -50.28
C GLN A 550 -5.93 26.53 -50.22
N LYS A 551 -4.63 26.47 -49.87
CA LYS A 551 -3.84 25.21 -49.88
C LYS A 551 -3.54 24.59 -48.52
N TYR A 552 -3.96 25.20 -47.43
CA TYR A 552 -3.68 24.64 -46.07
C TYR A 552 -4.92 24.76 -45.16
N ARG A 553 -5.98 24.07 -45.54
CA ARG A 553 -7.09 23.68 -44.61
C ARG A 553 -6.97 22.22 -44.26
#